data_ebb68c4c0b886099eacbc534eddf2c17
#
_entry.id   ebb68c4c0b886099eacbc534eddf2c17
#
_cell.length_a   1.000
_cell.length_b   1.000
_cell.length_c   1.000
_cell.angle_alpha   90.00
_cell.angle_beta   90.00
_cell.angle_gamma   90.00
#
_symmetry.space_group_name_H-M   'P 1'
#
loop_
_entity.id
_entity.type
_entity.pdbx_description
1 polymer ?
#
loop_
_entity_poly.entity_id
_entity_poly.type
_entity_poly.pdbx_seq_one_letter_code
_entity_poly.pdbx_strand_id
1 'polypeptide(L)'
;SGCGASGDAIGFLRQLEGLSFTEAVERLAREANITLRYEGDSPEARAAAARRQALYDANERAIAAYHGVLLSSPEAEAARTYLGSRGIDAKTAEAFGIGFAPPAPDFLRRNLQPAVAAEILVESGLSFRDQGSGAVRDRFRGRITFPVRDLQGRAIGIGARVLPGGRDDGPKYLNSPETPIYRKGETLYNLDRAKGAVSRSGEIVVVEGYTDVIALAQAGIETAVATCGTALGEGHFRLASRFAQRMILAFDSDEAGARAAERAYAHLEAFPISPVVLVLPEGMDPADFVRARGADAFRELAAAARPVVEYMIRRVVARQDRSSVEGQSAAVAAAAPLV
;
A
#
# COMPACT_ATOMS: atom_id res chain seq x y z
N SER A 1 -28.23 12.14 -24.61
CA SER A 1 -27.04 12.56 -23.90
C SER A 1 -25.80 12.18 -24.71
N GLY A 2 -24.92 13.13 -24.98
CA GLY A 2 -23.90 13.10 -26.04
C GLY A 2 -22.66 12.21 -25.82
N CYS A 3 -22.57 11.41 -24.76
CA CYS A 3 -21.40 10.54 -24.51
C CYS A 3 -21.65 9.05 -24.78
N GLY A 4 -22.87 8.64 -25.21
CA GLY A 4 -23.19 7.24 -25.49
C GLY A 4 -23.17 6.28 -24.26
N ALA A 5 -22.87 6.79 -23.09
CA ALA A 5 -22.86 5.99 -21.87
C ALA A 5 -24.31 5.74 -21.39
N SER A 6 -24.68 4.49 -21.28
CA SER A 6 -25.96 4.03 -20.68
C SER A 6 -25.65 2.95 -19.65
N GLY A 7 -26.44 2.88 -18.58
CA GLY A 7 -26.24 1.87 -17.54
C GLY A 7 -27.07 2.18 -16.30
N ASP A 8 -27.10 1.23 -15.38
CA ASP A 8 -27.67 1.38 -14.05
C ASP A 8 -26.62 1.89 -13.02
N ALA A 9 -27.05 2.09 -11.78
CA ALA A 9 -26.18 2.53 -10.70
C ALA A 9 -25.02 1.56 -10.44
N ILE A 10 -25.21 0.25 -10.66
CA ILE A 10 -24.17 -0.76 -10.50
C ILE A 10 -23.12 -0.60 -11.59
N GLY A 11 -23.55 -0.48 -12.86
CA GLY A 11 -22.66 -0.24 -13.99
C GLY A 11 -21.87 1.05 -13.86
N PHE A 12 -22.53 2.12 -13.39
CA PHE A 12 -21.89 3.41 -13.11
C PHE A 12 -20.77 3.29 -12.06
N LEU A 13 -21.04 2.67 -10.92
CA LEU A 13 -20.04 2.47 -9.87
C LEU A 13 -18.90 1.56 -10.32
N ARG A 14 -19.20 0.52 -11.10
CA ARG A 14 -18.16 -0.35 -11.67
C ARG A 14 -17.19 0.42 -12.56
N GLN A 15 -17.69 1.31 -13.40
CA GLN A 15 -16.87 2.13 -14.28
C GLN A 15 -16.12 3.24 -13.54
N LEU A 16 -16.79 3.90 -12.59
CA LEU A 16 -16.21 5.02 -11.85
C LEU A 16 -15.13 4.58 -10.85
N GLU A 17 -15.36 3.46 -10.17
CA GLU A 17 -14.50 3.00 -9.07
C GLU A 17 -13.74 1.69 -9.37
N GLY A 18 -13.84 1.16 -10.58
CA GLY A 18 -13.19 -0.07 -10.98
C GLY A 18 -13.66 -1.32 -10.20
N LEU A 19 -14.88 -1.29 -9.66
CA LEU A 19 -15.43 -2.37 -8.82
C LEU A 19 -15.88 -3.56 -9.67
N SER A 20 -15.78 -4.77 -9.12
CA SER A 20 -16.50 -5.93 -9.64
C SER A 20 -18.01 -5.74 -9.46
N PHE A 21 -18.82 -6.58 -10.11
CA PHE A 21 -20.28 -6.53 -9.95
C PHE A 21 -20.69 -6.69 -8.47
N THR A 22 -20.14 -7.67 -7.78
CA THR A 22 -20.44 -7.96 -6.37
C THR A 22 -20.03 -6.78 -5.46
N GLU A 23 -18.85 -6.23 -5.65
CA GLU A 23 -18.36 -5.08 -4.87
C GLU A 23 -19.25 -3.84 -5.06
N ALA A 24 -19.71 -3.57 -6.29
CA ALA A 24 -20.60 -2.45 -6.57
C ALA A 24 -21.99 -2.64 -5.92
N VAL A 25 -22.54 -3.86 -5.98
CA VAL A 25 -23.81 -4.21 -5.33
C VAL A 25 -23.70 -4.10 -3.81
N GLU A 26 -22.64 -4.64 -3.21
CA GLU A 26 -22.40 -4.54 -1.77
C GLU A 26 -22.26 -3.09 -1.29
N ARG A 27 -21.62 -2.24 -2.10
CA ARG A 27 -21.48 -0.82 -1.77
C ARG A 27 -22.81 -0.10 -1.81
N LEU A 28 -23.59 -0.27 -2.91
CA LEU A 28 -24.91 0.35 -3.03
C LEU A 28 -25.85 -0.11 -1.93
N ALA A 29 -25.84 -1.40 -1.61
CA ALA A 29 -26.66 -1.93 -0.54
C ALA A 29 -26.34 -1.32 0.82
N ARG A 30 -25.06 -1.09 1.11
CA ARG A 30 -24.60 -0.45 2.34
C ARG A 30 -25.04 1.01 2.40
N GLU A 31 -24.89 1.77 1.30
CA GLU A 31 -25.31 3.18 1.23
C GLU A 31 -26.83 3.33 1.33
N ALA A 32 -27.56 2.37 0.77
CA ALA A 32 -29.03 2.30 0.85
C ALA A 32 -29.57 1.65 2.13
N ASN A 33 -28.69 1.17 3.02
CA ASN A 33 -29.05 0.43 4.23
C ASN A 33 -29.87 -0.84 3.95
N ILE A 34 -29.60 -1.50 2.80
CA ILE A 34 -30.27 -2.72 2.34
C ILE A 34 -29.44 -3.95 2.75
N THR A 35 -30.06 -4.89 3.44
CA THR A 35 -29.43 -6.19 3.73
C THR A 35 -29.49 -7.07 2.49
N LEU A 36 -28.33 -7.39 1.89
CA LEU A 36 -28.25 -8.31 0.77
C LEU A 36 -28.56 -9.74 1.21
N ARG A 37 -29.35 -10.43 0.39
CA ARG A 37 -29.53 -11.88 0.49
C ARG A 37 -28.82 -12.53 -0.70
N TYR A 38 -27.88 -13.42 -0.40
CA TYR A 38 -27.16 -14.16 -1.43
C TYR A 38 -27.90 -15.48 -1.71
N GLU A 39 -28.05 -15.84 -2.99
CA GLU A 39 -28.49 -17.19 -3.35
C GLU A 39 -27.42 -18.19 -2.86
N GLY A 40 -27.81 -19.11 -1.99
CA GLY A 40 -26.88 -20.02 -1.30
C GLY A 40 -26.54 -19.62 0.13
N ASP A 41 -27.40 -18.86 0.82
CA ASP A 41 -27.24 -18.39 2.21
C ASP A 41 -27.28 -19.55 3.24
N SER A 42 -26.27 -20.41 3.17
CA SER A 42 -26.10 -21.48 4.16
C SER A 42 -25.67 -20.92 5.52
N PRO A 43 -25.97 -21.62 6.62
CA PRO A 43 -25.48 -21.24 7.94
C PRO A 43 -23.95 -21.04 7.97
N GLU A 44 -23.20 -21.84 7.20
CA GLU A 44 -21.75 -21.75 7.07
C GLU A 44 -21.31 -20.46 6.36
N ALA A 45 -22.02 -20.06 5.28
CA ALA A 45 -21.75 -18.83 4.55
C ALA A 45 -22.00 -17.60 5.44
N ARG A 46 -23.11 -17.62 6.23
CA ARG A 46 -23.40 -16.56 7.21
C ARG A 46 -22.37 -16.50 8.31
N ALA A 47 -21.93 -17.62 8.86
CA ALA A 47 -20.89 -17.69 9.87
C ALA A 47 -19.55 -17.14 9.33
N ALA A 48 -19.18 -17.50 8.10
CA ALA A 48 -17.97 -17.00 7.45
C ALA A 48 -18.03 -15.48 7.20
N ALA A 49 -19.20 -14.95 6.79
CA ALA A 49 -19.41 -13.51 6.61
C ALA A 49 -19.33 -12.76 7.95
N ALA A 50 -19.97 -13.26 8.99
CA ALA A 50 -19.89 -12.69 10.34
C ALA A 50 -18.46 -12.70 10.89
N ARG A 51 -17.70 -13.78 10.63
CA ARG A 51 -16.30 -13.88 11.02
C ARG A 51 -15.43 -12.86 10.27
N ARG A 52 -15.61 -12.69 8.96
CA ARG A 52 -14.91 -11.63 8.22
C ARG A 52 -15.23 -10.24 8.76
N GLN A 53 -16.50 -9.96 9.07
CA GLN A 53 -16.90 -8.68 9.65
C GLN A 53 -16.20 -8.44 10.99
N ALA A 54 -16.12 -9.45 11.86
CA ALA A 54 -15.41 -9.36 13.13
C ALA A 54 -13.92 -9.03 12.97
N LEU A 55 -13.26 -9.53 11.89
CA LEU A 55 -11.87 -9.19 11.57
C LEU A 55 -11.73 -7.73 11.13
N TYR A 56 -12.64 -7.21 10.29
CA TYR A 56 -12.67 -5.78 9.93
C TYR A 56 -12.86 -4.90 11.18
N ASP A 57 -13.83 -5.22 12.02
CA ASP A 57 -14.14 -4.46 13.23
C ASP A 57 -12.97 -4.46 14.21
N ALA A 58 -12.25 -5.58 14.34
CA ALA A 58 -11.05 -5.67 15.16
C ALA A 58 -9.94 -4.74 14.66
N ASN A 59 -9.69 -4.73 13.34
CA ASN A 59 -8.70 -3.83 12.76
C ASN A 59 -9.09 -2.36 12.93
N GLU A 60 -10.35 -1.97 12.68
CA GLU A 60 -10.81 -0.57 12.86
C GLU A 60 -10.65 -0.13 14.32
N ARG A 61 -11.03 -0.97 15.28
CA ARG A 61 -10.87 -0.68 16.72
C ARG A 61 -9.41 -0.57 17.12
N ALA A 62 -8.52 -1.42 16.59
CA ALA A 62 -7.08 -1.35 16.86
C ALA A 62 -6.48 -0.06 16.29
N ILE A 63 -6.86 0.32 15.07
CA ILE A 63 -6.43 1.57 14.43
C ILE A 63 -6.88 2.78 15.26
N ALA A 64 -8.14 2.82 15.67
CA ALA A 64 -8.67 3.90 16.50
C ALA A 64 -7.94 3.99 17.84
N ALA A 65 -7.65 2.85 18.48
CA ALA A 65 -6.91 2.81 19.75
C ALA A 65 -5.47 3.33 19.58
N TYR A 66 -4.74 2.87 18.56
CA TYR A 66 -3.38 3.35 18.28
C TYR A 66 -3.34 4.83 17.85
N HIS A 67 -4.34 5.28 17.09
CA HIS A 67 -4.48 6.70 16.74
C HIS A 67 -4.71 7.55 17.98
N GLY A 68 -5.61 7.13 18.87
CA GLY A 68 -5.86 7.82 20.14
C GLY A 68 -4.59 7.93 20.99
N VAL A 69 -3.76 6.87 21.04
CA VAL A 69 -2.46 6.91 21.73
C VAL A 69 -1.52 7.93 21.08
N LEU A 70 -1.44 7.96 19.75
CA LEU A 70 -0.59 8.92 19.05
C LEU A 70 -0.98 10.36 19.38
N LEU A 71 -2.28 10.67 19.44
CA LEU A 71 -2.76 12.02 19.67
C LEU A 71 -2.59 12.50 21.12
N SER A 72 -2.82 11.64 22.11
CA SER A 72 -3.00 12.06 23.50
C SER A 72 -1.98 11.51 24.49
N SER A 73 -1.31 10.38 24.19
CA SER A 73 -0.40 9.76 25.17
C SER A 73 0.98 10.42 25.19
N PRO A 74 1.55 10.69 26.37
CA PRO A 74 2.95 11.08 26.51
C PRO A 74 3.93 10.05 25.94
N GLU A 75 3.60 8.76 25.98
CA GLU A 75 4.43 7.68 25.43
C GLU A 75 4.65 7.81 23.91
N ALA A 76 3.77 8.54 23.21
CA ALA A 76 3.85 8.75 21.77
C ALA A 76 4.64 10.02 21.38
N GLU A 77 5.25 10.74 22.31
CA GLU A 77 5.97 11.99 22.01
C GLU A 77 7.11 11.78 21.01
N ALA A 78 7.90 10.74 21.17
CA ALA A 78 8.95 10.39 20.22
C ALA A 78 8.39 10.06 18.81
N ALA A 79 7.21 9.43 18.75
CA ALA A 79 6.53 9.15 17.48
C ALA A 79 6.04 10.44 16.81
N ARG A 80 5.45 11.37 17.54
CA ARG A 80 5.05 12.69 17.03
C ARG A 80 6.24 13.50 16.52
N THR A 81 7.31 13.54 17.30
CA THR A 81 8.58 14.20 16.91
C THR A 81 9.14 13.60 15.63
N TYR A 82 9.16 12.26 15.53
CA TYR A 82 9.61 11.59 14.32
C TYR A 82 8.74 11.91 13.11
N LEU A 83 7.41 11.86 13.22
CA LEU A 83 6.49 12.22 12.14
C LEU A 83 6.70 13.66 11.69
N GLY A 84 6.83 14.60 12.63
CA GLY A 84 7.15 16.00 12.35
C GLY A 84 8.47 16.18 11.61
N SER A 85 9.55 15.45 12.00
CA SER A 85 10.84 15.46 11.29
C SER A 85 10.75 14.94 9.85
N ARG A 86 9.74 14.11 9.56
CA ARG A 86 9.42 13.62 8.21
C ARG A 86 8.43 14.52 7.47
N GLY A 87 8.07 15.67 8.02
CA GLY A 87 7.12 16.61 7.42
C GLY A 87 5.67 16.16 7.49
N ILE A 88 5.34 15.13 8.26
CA ILE A 88 3.97 14.64 8.44
C ILE A 88 3.33 15.42 9.60
N ASP A 89 2.41 16.31 9.29
CA ASP A 89 1.69 17.11 10.25
C ASP A 89 0.51 16.36 10.91
N ALA A 90 -0.08 16.95 11.94
CA ALA A 90 -1.20 16.36 12.67
C ALA A 90 -2.42 16.11 11.77
N LYS A 91 -2.73 17.02 10.84
CA LYS A 91 -3.85 16.88 9.90
C LYS A 91 -3.64 15.69 8.96
N THR A 92 -2.44 15.53 8.47
CA THR A 92 -2.07 14.38 7.64
C THR A 92 -2.10 13.08 8.45
N ALA A 93 -1.57 13.10 9.68
CA ALA A 93 -1.62 11.94 10.56
C ALA A 93 -3.08 11.50 10.86
N GLU A 94 -3.98 12.45 11.09
CA GLU A 94 -5.41 12.20 11.25
C GLU A 94 -6.03 11.64 9.96
N ALA A 95 -5.79 12.29 8.81
CA ALA A 95 -6.34 11.90 7.53
C ALA A 95 -5.95 10.47 7.14
N PHE A 96 -4.71 10.03 7.44
CA PHE A 96 -4.23 8.68 7.18
C PHE A 96 -4.48 7.69 8.33
N GLY A 97 -5.03 8.15 9.46
CA GLY A 97 -5.27 7.34 10.65
C GLY A 97 -3.97 6.79 11.27
N ILE A 98 -2.85 7.53 11.11
CA ILE A 98 -1.57 7.12 11.66
C ILE A 98 -1.70 7.00 13.17
N GLY A 99 -1.12 5.95 13.76
CA GLY A 99 -1.18 5.68 15.20
C GLY A 99 0.19 5.35 15.79
N PHE A 100 0.18 5.11 17.09
CA PHE A 100 1.32 4.59 17.82
C PHE A 100 0.91 3.38 18.66
N ALA A 101 1.53 2.24 18.42
CA ALA A 101 1.38 1.04 19.23
C ALA A 101 2.33 1.15 20.44
N PRO A 102 1.83 1.22 21.69
CA PRO A 102 2.67 1.28 22.87
C PRO A 102 3.56 0.05 23.02
N PRO A 103 4.65 0.12 23.80
CA PRO A 103 5.54 -1.02 24.01
C PRO A 103 4.92 -2.16 24.85
N ALA A 104 3.76 -1.92 25.48
CA ALA A 104 3.05 -2.91 26.28
C ALA A 104 2.64 -4.14 25.45
N PRO A 105 2.88 -5.38 25.94
CA PRO A 105 2.65 -6.59 25.16
C PRO A 105 1.17 -7.00 25.05
N ASP A 106 0.27 -6.35 25.77
CA ASP A 106 -1.14 -6.69 25.88
C ASP A 106 -2.08 -5.47 25.81
N PHE A 107 -1.62 -4.38 25.18
CA PHE A 107 -2.37 -3.13 25.06
C PHE A 107 -3.73 -3.35 24.38
N LEU A 108 -3.76 -4.00 23.21
CA LEU A 108 -5.02 -4.25 22.48
C LEU A 108 -5.97 -5.13 23.31
N ARG A 109 -5.44 -6.20 23.90
CA ARG A 109 -6.27 -7.07 24.75
C ARG A 109 -6.93 -6.29 25.87
N ARG A 110 -6.20 -5.45 26.59
CA ARG A 110 -6.74 -4.65 27.71
C ARG A 110 -7.77 -3.60 27.25
N ASN A 111 -7.57 -3.00 26.07
CA ASN A 111 -8.40 -1.89 25.61
C ASN A 111 -9.59 -2.33 24.74
N LEU A 112 -9.51 -3.51 24.11
CA LEU A 112 -10.56 -3.96 23.19
C LEU A 112 -11.45 -5.07 23.76
N GLN A 113 -11.03 -5.79 24.84
CA GLN A 113 -11.90 -6.75 25.51
C GLN A 113 -12.92 -6.02 26.44
N PRO A 114 -14.15 -6.57 26.57
CA PRO A 114 -14.65 -7.83 25.99
C PRO A 114 -15.17 -7.68 24.55
N ALA A 115 -15.16 -6.49 23.94
CA ALA A 115 -15.76 -6.23 22.64
C ALA A 115 -15.10 -7.02 21.48
N VAL A 116 -13.81 -7.37 21.62
CA VAL A 116 -13.06 -8.19 20.65
C VAL A 116 -12.46 -9.40 21.35
N ALA A 117 -12.84 -10.59 20.92
CA ALA A 117 -12.30 -11.84 21.47
C ALA A 117 -10.81 -12.00 21.12
N ALA A 118 -10.04 -12.66 21.99
CA ALA A 118 -8.62 -12.88 21.81
C ALA A 118 -8.30 -13.66 20.50
N GLU A 119 -9.17 -14.61 20.15
CA GLU A 119 -9.07 -15.39 18.91
C GLU A 119 -9.17 -14.50 17.66
N ILE A 120 -10.04 -13.51 17.69
CA ILE A 120 -10.20 -12.53 16.58
C ILE A 120 -8.96 -11.65 16.49
N LEU A 121 -8.36 -11.22 17.62
CA LEU A 121 -7.09 -10.46 17.60
C LEU A 121 -5.95 -11.27 16.99
N VAL A 122 -5.90 -12.58 17.22
CA VAL A 122 -4.89 -13.46 16.64
C VAL A 122 -5.15 -13.68 15.14
N GLU A 123 -6.39 -13.98 14.76
CA GLU A 123 -6.76 -14.24 13.37
C GLU A 123 -6.65 -13.02 12.49
N SER A 124 -6.92 -11.82 13.00
CA SER A 124 -6.70 -10.55 12.30
C SER A 124 -5.21 -10.17 12.17
N GLY A 125 -4.31 -10.95 12.80
CA GLY A 125 -2.88 -10.68 12.79
C GLY A 125 -2.45 -9.48 13.67
N LEU A 126 -3.35 -8.94 14.50
CA LEU A 126 -3.06 -7.87 15.45
C LEU A 126 -2.29 -8.39 16.67
N SER A 127 -2.51 -9.66 17.04
CA SER A 127 -1.83 -10.34 18.11
C SER A 127 -1.32 -11.72 17.65
N PHE A 128 -0.55 -12.37 18.47
CA PHE A 128 -0.08 -13.75 18.26
C PHE A 128 -0.07 -14.51 19.58
N ARG A 129 -0.08 -15.85 19.51
CA ARG A 129 0.13 -16.71 20.68
C ARG A 129 1.61 -16.92 20.86
N ASP A 130 2.11 -16.57 22.03
CA ASP A 130 3.48 -16.84 22.45
C ASP A 130 3.69 -18.35 22.62
N GLN A 131 4.70 -18.90 21.95
CA GLN A 131 4.91 -20.35 21.89
C GLN A 131 5.27 -20.96 23.25
N GLY A 132 5.91 -20.20 24.14
CA GLY A 132 6.35 -20.70 25.44
C GLY A 132 5.26 -20.65 26.50
N SER A 133 4.52 -19.53 26.56
CA SER A 133 3.51 -19.30 27.61
C SER A 133 2.07 -19.52 27.15
N GLY A 134 1.81 -19.65 25.84
CA GLY A 134 0.45 -19.67 25.27
C GLY A 134 -0.29 -18.33 25.36
N ALA A 135 0.30 -17.31 25.97
CA ALA A 135 -0.32 -16.02 26.17
C ALA A 135 -0.51 -15.28 24.83
N VAL A 136 -1.64 -14.57 24.70
CA VAL A 136 -1.88 -13.68 23.55
C VAL A 136 -1.14 -12.36 23.78
N ARG A 137 -0.26 -12.02 22.86
CA ARG A 137 0.58 -10.81 22.88
C ARG A 137 0.34 -9.98 21.63
N ASP A 138 0.40 -8.66 21.78
CA ASP A 138 0.29 -7.73 20.66
C ASP A 138 1.49 -7.86 19.71
N ARG A 139 1.21 -7.86 18.41
CA ARG A 139 2.22 -7.93 17.36
C ARG A 139 3.00 -6.63 17.23
N PHE A 140 2.31 -5.50 17.30
CA PHE A 140 2.90 -4.18 17.13
C PHE A 140 3.18 -3.57 18.49
N ARG A 141 4.45 -3.19 18.74
CA ARG A 141 4.89 -2.65 20.02
C ARG A 141 5.99 -1.62 19.80
N GLY A 142 5.87 -0.44 20.43
CA GLY A 142 6.83 0.64 20.28
C GLY A 142 6.97 1.15 18.83
N ARG A 143 5.89 1.11 18.03
CA ARG A 143 5.93 1.38 16.59
C ARG A 143 4.89 2.38 16.17
N ILE A 144 5.23 3.22 15.19
CA ILE A 144 4.27 4.01 14.42
C ILE A 144 3.48 3.05 13.54
N THR A 145 2.15 3.20 13.50
CA THR A 145 1.26 2.33 12.75
C THR A 145 0.59 3.06 11.59
N PHE A 146 0.45 2.38 10.46
CA PHE A 146 -0.17 2.83 9.23
C PHE A 146 -1.31 1.88 8.87
N PRO A 147 -2.57 2.34 8.87
CA PRO A 147 -3.71 1.52 8.49
C PRO A 147 -3.63 1.06 7.04
N VAL A 148 -3.81 -0.23 6.80
CA VAL A 148 -3.96 -0.79 5.45
C VAL A 148 -5.44 -1.05 5.22
N ARG A 149 -5.97 -0.53 4.10
CA ARG A 149 -7.39 -0.60 3.75
C ARG A 149 -7.62 -1.30 2.42
N ASP A 150 -8.77 -1.96 2.28
CA ASP A 150 -9.22 -2.48 0.99
C ASP A 150 -9.84 -1.36 0.13
N LEU A 151 -10.23 -1.68 -1.11
CA LEU A 151 -10.82 -0.71 -2.04
C LEU A 151 -12.11 -0.04 -1.54
N GLN A 152 -12.80 -0.65 -0.57
CA GLN A 152 -13.99 -0.11 0.08
C GLN A 152 -13.67 0.74 1.30
N GLY A 153 -12.38 0.93 1.63
CA GLY A 153 -11.91 1.69 2.77
C GLY A 153 -11.99 0.95 4.11
N ARG A 154 -12.31 -0.37 4.12
CA ARG A 154 -12.35 -1.17 5.35
C ARG A 154 -10.93 -1.53 5.78
N ALA A 155 -10.64 -1.49 7.07
CA ALA A 155 -9.34 -1.85 7.61
C ALA A 155 -9.09 -3.37 7.50
N ILE A 156 -8.02 -3.74 6.80
CA ILE A 156 -7.64 -5.14 6.57
C ILE A 156 -6.34 -5.54 7.24
N GLY A 157 -5.56 -4.57 7.69
CA GLY A 157 -4.28 -4.81 8.34
C GLY A 157 -3.59 -3.52 8.76
N ILE A 158 -2.38 -3.67 9.25
CA ILE A 158 -1.54 -2.57 9.73
C ILE A 158 -0.12 -2.78 9.22
N GLY A 159 0.48 -1.72 8.66
CA GLY A 159 1.92 -1.60 8.55
C GLY A 159 2.47 -0.86 9.75
N ALA A 160 3.66 -1.21 10.23
CA ALA A 160 4.25 -0.54 11.38
C ALA A 160 5.75 -0.33 11.20
N ARG A 161 6.23 0.82 11.66
CA ARG A 161 7.64 1.20 11.61
C ARG A 161 8.18 1.37 13.03
N VAL A 162 9.36 0.79 13.31
CA VAL A 162 10.06 1.01 14.57
C VAL A 162 10.56 2.47 14.65
N LEU A 163 10.50 3.07 15.83
CA LEU A 163 11.11 4.37 16.08
C LEU A 163 12.64 4.27 16.05
N PRO A 164 13.36 5.24 15.47
CA PRO A 164 14.81 5.31 15.60
C PRO A 164 15.24 5.32 17.07
N GLY A 165 16.20 4.46 17.44
CA GLY A 165 16.62 4.29 18.83
C GLY A 165 15.64 3.57 19.75
N GLY A 166 14.55 3.02 19.22
CA GLY A 166 13.59 2.17 19.95
C GLY A 166 14.22 0.85 20.40
N ARG A 167 13.65 0.26 21.45
CA ARG A 167 14.15 -1.02 22.05
C ARG A 167 13.64 -2.28 21.32
N ASP A 168 12.99 -2.15 20.16
CA ASP A 168 12.50 -3.29 19.39
C ASP A 168 13.61 -3.74 18.42
N ASP A 169 14.21 -4.89 18.66
CA ASP A 169 15.25 -5.51 17.83
C ASP A 169 14.68 -6.15 16.53
N GLY A 170 13.38 -5.98 16.27
CA GLY A 170 12.71 -6.49 15.08
C GLY A 170 13.02 -5.67 13.81
N PRO A 171 12.45 -6.07 12.67
CA PRO A 171 12.68 -5.39 11.40
C PRO A 171 12.20 -3.94 11.43
N LYS A 172 12.87 -3.06 10.66
CA LYS A 172 12.51 -1.64 10.53
C LYS A 172 11.03 -1.44 10.21
N TYR A 173 10.47 -2.25 9.31
CA TYR A 173 9.05 -2.33 9.02
C TYR A 173 8.49 -3.71 9.36
N LEU A 174 7.35 -3.74 10.02
CA LEU A 174 6.59 -4.93 10.36
C LEU A 174 5.16 -4.77 9.86
N ASN A 175 4.67 -5.71 9.08
CA ASN A 175 3.30 -5.71 8.56
C ASN A 175 2.46 -6.81 9.18
N SER A 176 1.13 -6.65 9.18
CA SER A 176 0.21 -7.75 9.46
C SER A 176 0.58 -8.97 8.62
N PRO A 177 0.45 -10.19 9.13
CA PRO A 177 0.60 -11.40 8.33
C PRO A 177 -0.54 -11.51 7.31
N GLU A 178 -0.48 -12.51 6.42
CA GLU A 178 -1.63 -12.94 5.63
C GLU A 178 -2.79 -13.33 6.56
N THR A 179 -4.01 -12.90 6.23
CA THR A 179 -5.22 -13.19 7.00
C THR A 179 -6.37 -13.50 6.04
N PRO A 180 -7.53 -13.98 6.52
CA PRO A 180 -8.70 -14.18 5.65
C PRO A 180 -9.19 -12.91 4.91
N ILE A 181 -8.80 -11.72 5.39
CA ILE A 181 -9.20 -10.42 4.81
C ILE A 181 -8.02 -9.62 4.25
N TYR A 182 -6.77 -10.10 4.36
CA TYR A 182 -5.58 -9.36 3.93
C TYR A 182 -4.60 -10.24 3.19
N ARG A 183 -4.32 -9.88 1.94
CA ARG A 183 -3.31 -10.51 1.08
C ARG A 183 -2.35 -9.45 0.56
N LYS A 184 -1.09 -9.50 1.00
CA LYS A 184 -0.07 -8.49 0.67
C LYS A 184 0.18 -8.38 -0.83
N GLY A 185 0.24 -9.54 -1.52
CA GLY A 185 0.47 -9.59 -2.96
C GLY A 185 -0.69 -9.07 -3.82
N GLU A 186 -1.85 -8.79 -3.21
CA GLU A 186 -3.06 -8.29 -3.87
C GLU A 186 -3.51 -6.94 -3.30
N THR A 187 -2.67 -6.29 -2.49
CA THR A 187 -3.01 -5.04 -1.79
C THR A 187 -1.99 -3.95 -2.10
N LEU A 188 -2.48 -2.78 -2.51
CA LEU A 188 -1.69 -1.55 -2.63
C LEU A 188 -2.15 -0.56 -1.55
N TYR A 189 -1.23 -0.17 -0.67
CA TYR A 189 -1.47 0.85 0.36
C TYR A 189 -1.92 2.16 -0.27
N ASN A 190 -2.92 2.81 0.30
CA ASN A 190 -3.52 4.07 -0.14
C ASN A 190 -4.34 3.99 -1.44
N LEU A 191 -4.52 2.81 -2.06
CA LEU A 191 -5.29 2.73 -3.30
C LEU A 191 -6.79 3.04 -3.07
N ASP A 192 -7.32 2.76 -1.88
CA ASP A 192 -8.67 3.15 -1.47
C ASP A 192 -8.93 4.65 -1.64
N ARG A 193 -7.92 5.49 -1.37
CA ARG A 193 -7.97 6.95 -1.49
C ARG A 193 -7.54 7.41 -2.88
N ALA A 194 -6.51 6.78 -3.43
CA ALA A 194 -5.89 7.17 -4.70
C ALA A 194 -6.72 6.81 -5.93
N LYS A 195 -7.57 5.74 -5.87
CA LYS A 195 -8.27 5.17 -7.04
C LYS A 195 -9.03 6.20 -7.89
N GLY A 196 -9.66 7.21 -7.26
CA GLY A 196 -10.36 8.26 -7.98
C GLY A 196 -9.44 9.16 -8.79
N ALA A 197 -8.29 9.57 -8.23
CA ALA A 197 -7.27 10.36 -8.92
C ALA A 197 -6.59 9.52 -10.01
N VAL A 198 -6.26 8.27 -9.70
CA VAL A 198 -5.66 7.30 -10.64
C VAL A 198 -6.57 7.09 -11.85
N SER A 199 -7.88 6.85 -11.66
CA SER A 199 -8.82 6.64 -12.76
C SER A 199 -9.00 7.89 -13.62
N ARG A 200 -8.93 9.08 -13.04
CA ARG A 200 -9.01 10.34 -13.80
C ARG A 200 -7.77 10.62 -14.64
N SER A 201 -6.58 10.36 -14.08
CA SER A 201 -5.30 10.62 -14.79
C SER A 201 -4.87 9.47 -15.68
N GLY A 202 -5.34 8.25 -15.43
CA GLY A 202 -4.84 7.03 -16.05
C GLY A 202 -3.45 6.61 -15.54
N GLU A 203 -2.92 7.26 -14.50
CA GLU A 203 -1.57 7.06 -13.98
C GLU A 203 -1.60 6.66 -12.50
N ILE A 204 -0.76 5.68 -12.13
CA ILE A 204 -0.52 5.26 -10.75
C ILE A 204 0.97 5.35 -10.44
N VAL A 205 1.32 5.99 -9.33
CA VAL A 205 2.71 6.09 -8.84
C VAL A 205 2.93 5.05 -7.75
N VAL A 206 3.83 4.10 -8.00
CA VAL A 206 4.16 3.03 -7.07
C VAL A 206 5.50 3.34 -6.40
N VAL A 207 5.50 3.45 -5.09
CA VAL A 207 6.68 3.67 -4.24
C VAL A 207 6.89 2.51 -3.27
N GLU A 208 7.99 2.51 -2.49
CA GLU A 208 8.32 1.41 -1.58
C GLU A 208 7.62 1.54 -0.22
N GLY A 209 7.54 2.76 0.33
CA GLY A 209 7.21 3.00 1.72
C GLY A 209 5.91 3.74 1.97
N TYR A 210 5.33 3.51 3.15
CA TYR A 210 4.15 4.24 3.65
C TYR A 210 4.41 5.75 3.75
N THR A 211 5.59 6.13 4.22
CA THR A 211 6.00 7.53 4.39
C THR A 211 6.15 8.26 3.06
N ASP A 212 6.57 7.55 2.00
CA ASP A 212 6.70 8.13 0.67
C ASP A 212 5.33 8.45 0.08
N VAL A 213 4.39 7.49 0.20
CA VAL A 213 2.99 7.71 -0.19
C VAL A 213 2.40 8.93 0.52
N ILE A 214 2.60 9.02 1.84
CA ILE A 214 2.03 10.10 2.64
C ILE A 214 2.63 11.45 2.24
N ALA A 215 3.96 11.52 2.05
CA ALA A 215 4.65 12.74 1.63
C ALA A 215 4.20 13.19 0.23
N LEU A 216 4.07 12.27 -0.72
CA LEU A 216 3.57 12.55 -2.06
C LEU A 216 2.11 13.03 -2.04
N ALA A 217 1.25 12.35 -1.29
CA ALA A 217 -0.16 12.73 -1.16
C ALA A 217 -0.31 14.12 -0.49
N GLN A 218 0.48 14.42 0.53
CA GLN A 218 0.50 15.72 1.19
C GLN A 218 0.95 16.84 0.24
N ALA A 219 1.85 16.54 -0.69
CA ALA A 219 2.27 17.45 -1.75
C ALA A 219 1.27 17.56 -2.92
N GLY A 220 0.13 16.85 -2.89
CA GLY A 220 -0.87 16.87 -3.95
C GLY A 220 -0.61 15.91 -5.10
N ILE A 221 0.21 14.87 -4.88
CA ILE A 221 0.37 13.73 -5.79
C ILE A 221 -0.52 12.60 -5.25
N GLU A 222 -1.81 12.72 -5.57
CA GLU A 222 -2.86 11.85 -5.00
C GLU A 222 -2.86 10.42 -5.58
N THR A 223 -2.06 10.15 -6.63
CA THR A 223 -1.99 8.85 -7.31
C THR A 223 -0.97 7.89 -6.71
N ALA A 224 -0.31 8.29 -5.60
CA ALA A 224 0.75 7.51 -4.97
C ALA A 224 0.20 6.33 -4.15
N VAL A 225 0.79 5.15 -4.36
CA VAL A 225 0.50 3.91 -3.63
C VAL A 225 1.80 3.18 -3.29
N ALA A 226 1.75 2.24 -2.35
CA ALA A 226 2.92 1.39 -2.05
C ALA A 226 2.54 -0.09 -1.92
N THR A 227 3.52 -0.96 -2.13
CA THR A 227 3.39 -2.37 -1.76
C THR A 227 3.47 -2.52 -0.23
N CYS A 228 2.73 -3.49 0.31
CA CYS A 228 2.65 -3.69 1.77
C CYS A 228 3.79 -4.56 2.32
N GLY A 229 5.05 -4.19 2.03
CA GLY A 229 6.24 -4.93 2.49
C GLY A 229 6.45 -6.26 1.77
N THR A 230 5.95 -6.36 0.56
CA THR A 230 6.24 -7.44 -0.37
C THR A 230 6.74 -6.87 -1.69
N ALA A 231 7.34 -7.71 -2.50
CA ALA A 231 7.79 -7.32 -3.83
C ALA A 231 6.60 -7.01 -4.75
N LEU A 232 6.77 -6.06 -5.66
CA LEU A 232 5.82 -5.82 -6.75
C LEU A 232 5.65 -7.09 -7.58
N GLY A 233 4.43 -7.59 -7.72
CA GLY A 233 4.13 -8.84 -8.40
C GLY A 233 2.78 -8.83 -9.09
N GLU A 234 2.40 -9.97 -9.67
CA GLU A 234 1.23 -10.17 -10.52
C GLU A 234 -0.08 -9.58 -9.95
N GLY A 235 -0.39 -9.84 -8.67
CA GLY A 235 -1.61 -9.32 -8.05
C GLY A 235 -1.65 -7.80 -7.99
N HIS A 236 -0.49 -7.14 -7.81
CA HIS A 236 -0.41 -5.68 -7.84
C HIS A 236 -0.65 -5.12 -9.26
N PHE A 237 -0.09 -5.77 -10.31
CA PHE A 237 -0.34 -5.40 -11.70
C PHE A 237 -1.81 -5.58 -12.08
N ARG A 238 -2.39 -6.73 -11.71
CA ARG A 238 -3.82 -7.01 -11.93
C ARG A 238 -4.70 -5.98 -11.23
N LEU A 239 -4.34 -5.58 -10.01
CA LEU A 239 -5.09 -4.58 -9.26
C LEU A 239 -4.95 -3.18 -9.88
N ALA A 240 -3.72 -2.75 -10.19
CA ALA A 240 -3.44 -1.44 -10.76
C ALA A 240 -4.05 -1.25 -12.16
N SER A 241 -4.01 -2.28 -13.02
CA SER A 241 -4.57 -2.23 -14.37
C SER A 241 -6.09 -2.03 -14.43
N ARG A 242 -6.79 -2.21 -13.32
CA ARG A 242 -8.23 -1.88 -13.22
C ARG A 242 -8.49 -0.36 -13.22
N PHE A 243 -7.48 0.44 -12.86
CA PHE A 243 -7.62 1.88 -12.62
C PHE A 243 -6.70 2.73 -13.48
N ALA A 244 -5.55 2.20 -13.89
CA ALA A 244 -4.50 2.93 -14.59
C ALA A 244 -4.08 2.24 -15.89
N GLN A 245 -3.62 3.05 -16.86
CA GLN A 245 -2.98 2.60 -18.09
C GLN A 245 -1.45 2.73 -18.00
N ARG A 246 -0.95 3.59 -17.09
CA ARG A 246 0.47 3.85 -16.89
C ARG A 246 0.84 3.65 -15.42
N MET A 247 1.90 2.87 -15.14
CA MET A 247 2.43 2.62 -13.82
C MET A 247 3.82 3.24 -13.70
N ILE A 248 3.95 4.28 -12.88
CA ILE A 248 5.20 4.98 -12.64
C ILE A 248 5.88 4.35 -11.42
N LEU A 249 6.99 3.67 -11.65
CA LEU A 249 7.80 3.06 -10.60
C LEU A 249 8.79 4.10 -10.09
N ALA A 250 8.51 4.66 -8.91
CA ALA A 250 9.33 5.67 -8.24
C ALA A 250 9.99 5.02 -7.01
N PHE A 251 10.96 4.17 -7.26
CA PHE A 251 11.76 3.50 -6.23
C PHE A 251 13.08 4.24 -6.02
N ASP A 252 13.74 3.95 -4.90
CA ASP A 252 15.10 4.42 -4.64
C ASP A 252 16.03 4.00 -5.79
N SER A 253 17.01 4.84 -6.11
CA SER A 253 17.90 4.66 -7.28
C SER A 253 18.90 3.51 -7.15
N ASP A 254 18.74 2.66 -6.11
CA ASP A 254 19.61 1.54 -5.77
C ASP A 254 19.24 0.24 -6.52
N GLU A 255 19.82 -0.89 -6.03
CA GLU A 255 19.51 -2.23 -6.55
C GLU A 255 18.04 -2.64 -6.34
N ALA A 256 17.33 -2.06 -5.35
CA ALA A 256 15.93 -2.38 -5.10
C ALA A 256 15.04 -1.87 -6.23
N GLY A 257 15.25 -0.62 -6.67
CA GLY A 257 14.57 -0.05 -7.83
C GLY A 257 14.82 -0.84 -9.12
N ALA A 258 16.05 -1.33 -9.28
CA ALA A 258 16.38 -2.18 -10.43
C ALA A 258 15.63 -3.52 -10.42
N ARG A 259 15.57 -4.19 -9.25
CA ARG A 259 14.80 -5.43 -9.10
C ARG A 259 13.30 -5.21 -9.31
N ALA A 260 12.78 -4.04 -8.94
CA ALA A 260 11.40 -3.68 -9.22
C ALA A 260 11.14 -3.51 -10.73
N ALA A 261 12.07 -2.89 -11.46
CA ALA A 261 12.00 -2.79 -12.92
C ALA A 261 12.08 -4.16 -13.61
N GLU A 262 12.95 -5.06 -13.15
CA GLU A 262 13.04 -6.44 -13.65
C GLU A 262 11.73 -7.22 -13.47
N ARG A 263 11.08 -7.08 -12.29
CA ARG A 263 9.76 -7.69 -12.05
C ARG A 263 8.69 -7.08 -12.92
N ALA A 264 8.70 -5.75 -13.09
CA ALA A 264 7.74 -5.07 -13.95
C ALA A 264 7.88 -5.53 -15.41
N TYR A 265 9.10 -5.71 -15.89
CA TYR A 265 9.38 -6.26 -17.20
C TYR A 265 8.75 -7.65 -17.41
N ALA A 266 8.84 -8.53 -16.41
CA ALA A 266 8.26 -9.87 -16.49
C ALA A 266 6.71 -9.88 -16.61
N HIS A 267 6.04 -8.78 -16.32
CA HIS A 267 4.58 -8.65 -16.36
C HIS A 267 4.05 -7.78 -17.52
N LEU A 268 4.93 -7.27 -18.40
CA LEU A 268 4.56 -6.35 -19.49
C LEU A 268 3.45 -6.88 -20.40
N GLU A 269 3.53 -8.15 -20.81
CA GLU A 269 2.58 -8.75 -21.74
C GLU A 269 1.30 -9.26 -21.05
N ALA A 270 1.36 -9.46 -19.73
CA ALA A 270 0.27 -10.09 -18.98
C ALA A 270 -0.86 -9.11 -18.61
N PHE A 271 -0.59 -7.81 -18.58
CA PHE A 271 -1.53 -6.80 -18.10
C PHE A 271 -1.56 -5.56 -19.01
N PRO A 272 -2.75 -4.97 -19.25
CA PRO A 272 -2.91 -3.76 -20.08
C PRO A 272 -2.49 -2.49 -19.32
N ILE A 273 -1.28 -2.46 -18.77
CA ILE A 273 -0.69 -1.33 -18.06
C ILE A 273 0.77 -1.17 -18.47
N SER A 274 1.20 0.04 -18.75
CA SER A 274 2.55 0.37 -19.21
C SER A 274 3.43 0.80 -18.04
N PRO A 275 4.33 -0.05 -17.51
CA PRO A 275 5.26 0.35 -16.46
C PRO A 275 6.37 1.23 -17.03
N VAL A 276 6.63 2.35 -16.34
CA VAL A 276 7.73 3.29 -16.60
C VAL A 276 8.54 3.49 -15.32
N VAL A 277 9.81 3.74 -15.44
CA VAL A 277 10.73 3.95 -14.31
C VAL A 277 11.05 5.43 -14.19
N LEU A 278 10.70 6.00 -13.03
CA LEU A 278 11.11 7.33 -12.62
C LEU A 278 12.45 7.19 -11.90
N VAL A 279 13.49 7.84 -12.42
CA VAL A 279 14.82 7.81 -11.81
C VAL A 279 14.99 9.06 -10.94
N LEU A 280 15.06 8.88 -9.64
CA LEU A 280 15.34 9.93 -8.68
C LEU A 280 16.85 10.28 -8.66
N PRO A 281 17.23 11.49 -8.24
CA PRO A 281 18.62 11.82 -7.95
C PRO A 281 19.21 10.86 -6.91
N GLU A 282 20.51 10.59 -7.04
CA GLU A 282 21.23 9.68 -6.13
C GLU A 282 21.05 10.07 -4.66
N GLY A 283 20.73 9.09 -3.81
CA GLY A 283 20.54 9.25 -2.38
C GLY A 283 19.22 9.88 -1.94
N MET A 284 18.28 10.12 -2.85
CA MET A 284 16.94 10.63 -2.52
C MET A 284 15.88 9.57 -2.66
N ASP A 285 15.01 9.45 -1.64
CA ASP A 285 13.72 8.76 -1.75
C ASP A 285 12.63 9.72 -2.28
N PRO A 286 11.44 9.22 -2.69
CA PRO A 286 10.35 10.06 -3.19
C PRO A 286 9.91 11.14 -2.19
N ALA A 287 9.90 10.83 -0.89
CA ALA A 287 9.52 11.77 0.17
C ALA A 287 10.56 12.88 0.32
N ASP A 288 11.85 12.55 0.30
CA ASP A 288 12.94 13.52 0.36
C ASP A 288 12.95 14.42 -0.87
N PHE A 289 12.72 13.84 -2.06
CA PHE A 289 12.67 14.59 -3.30
C PHE A 289 11.52 15.60 -3.31
N VAL A 290 10.29 15.19 -2.99
CA VAL A 290 9.13 16.09 -3.04
C VAL A 290 9.24 17.20 -1.99
N ARG A 291 9.84 16.92 -0.82
CA ARG A 291 10.09 17.95 0.20
C ARG A 291 11.13 18.97 -0.24
N ALA A 292 12.19 18.53 -0.93
CA ALA A 292 13.28 19.40 -1.34
C ALA A 292 12.97 20.20 -2.60
N ARG A 293 12.21 19.64 -3.55
CA ARG A 293 12.02 20.18 -4.91
C ARG A 293 10.56 20.53 -5.23
N GLY A 294 9.60 20.09 -4.41
CA GLY A 294 8.18 20.34 -4.62
C GLY A 294 7.50 19.35 -5.57
N ALA A 295 6.18 19.44 -5.63
CA ALA A 295 5.35 18.54 -6.42
C ALA A 295 5.53 18.71 -7.93
N ASP A 296 5.75 19.94 -8.41
CA ASP A 296 5.88 20.19 -9.85
C ASP A 296 7.13 19.56 -10.41
N ALA A 297 8.27 19.64 -9.70
CA ALA A 297 9.49 18.95 -10.09
C ALA A 297 9.30 17.42 -10.10
N PHE A 298 8.50 16.86 -9.18
CA PHE A 298 8.17 15.43 -9.21
C PHE A 298 7.30 15.08 -10.42
N ARG A 299 6.30 15.90 -10.76
CA ARG A 299 5.45 15.71 -11.95
C ARG A 299 6.26 15.79 -13.25
N GLU A 300 7.23 16.70 -13.34
CA GLU A 300 8.15 16.79 -14.47
C GLU A 300 8.99 15.51 -14.62
N LEU A 301 9.56 14.99 -13.52
CA LEU A 301 10.27 13.71 -13.54
C LEU A 301 9.36 12.54 -13.91
N ALA A 302 8.12 12.52 -13.40
CA ALA A 302 7.14 11.49 -13.71
C ALA A 302 6.75 11.51 -15.20
N ALA A 303 6.62 12.70 -15.79
CA ALA A 303 6.38 12.84 -17.23
C ALA A 303 7.56 12.34 -18.07
N ALA A 304 8.78 12.55 -17.60
CA ALA A 304 10.03 12.10 -18.23
C ALA A 304 10.41 10.65 -17.90
N ALA A 305 9.59 9.92 -17.12
CA ALA A 305 9.86 8.54 -16.76
C ALA A 305 9.93 7.63 -18.00
N ARG A 306 10.89 6.72 -17.99
CA ARG A 306 11.24 5.89 -19.15
C ARG A 306 10.49 4.57 -19.15
N PRO A 307 10.07 4.03 -20.30
CA PRO A 307 9.58 2.66 -20.40
C PRO A 307 10.54 1.67 -19.73
N VAL A 308 10.00 0.68 -19.03
CA VAL A 308 10.82 -0.28 -18.28
C VAL A 308 11.83 -1.01 -19.19
N VAL A 309 11.45 -1.31 -20.44
CA VAL A 309 12.36 -1.93 -21.44
C VAL A 309 13.55 -1.03 -21.72
N GLU A 310 13.29 0.27 -21.99
CA GLU A 310 14.38 1.24 -22.24
C GLU A 310 15.30 1.36 -21.00
N TYR A 311 14.72 1.43 -19.81
CA TYR A 311 15.49 1.49 -18.57
C TYR A 311 16.40 0.24 -18.42
N MET A 312 15.86 -0.95 -18.65
CA MET A 312 16.61 -2.21 -18.55
C MET A 312 17.75 -2.26 -19.58
N ILE A 313 17.48 -1.91 -20.85
CA ILE A 313 18.51 -1.86 -21.90
C ILE A 313 19.63 -0.88 -21.51
N ARG A 314 19.28 0.34 -21.11
CA ARG A 314 20.28 1.34 -20.71
C ARG A 314 21.14 0.84 -19.54
N ARG A 315 20.55 0.17 -18.56
CA ARG A 315 21.25 -0.39 -17.40
C ARG A 315 22.23 -1.49 -17.81
N VAL A 316 21.82 -2.40 -18.67
CA VAL A 316 22.66 -3.51 -19.14
C VAL A 316 23.82 -2.97 -19.98
N VAL A 317 23.54 -2.03 -20.88
CA VAL A 317 24.56 -1.37 -21.72
C VAL A 317 25.55 -0.55 -20.89
N ALA A 318 25.08 0.13 -19.83
CA ALA A 318 25.96 0.95 -18.98
C ALA A 318 26.98 0.12 -18.16
N ARG A 319 26.75 -1.19 -18.00
CA ARG A 319 27.66 -2.11 -17.31
C ARG A 319 28.80 -2.62 -18.19
N GLN A 320 28.75 -2.35 -19.50
CA GLN A 320 29.74 -2.79 -20.47
C GLN A 320 30.72 -1.66 -20.80
N ASP A 321 31.97 -2.03 -21.06
CA ASP A 321 32.95 -1.10 -21.56
C ASP A 321 32.68 -0.74 -23.04
N ARG A 322 32.11 0.44 -23.26
CA ARG A 322 31.73 0.91 -24.62
C ARG A 322 32.90 1.55 -25.39
N SER A 323 34.07 1.63 -24.79
CA SER A 323 35.25 2.18 -25.46
C SER A 323 35.96 1.16 -26.39
N SER A 324 35.67 -0.15 -26.19
CA SER A 324 36.24 -1.24 -27.01
C SER A 324 35.18 -1.87 -27.92
N VAL A 325 35.61 -2.48 -29.01
CA VAL A 325 34.73 -3.22 -29.95
C VAL A 325 34.10 -4.42 -29.29
N GLU A 326 34.87 -5.14 -28.45
CA GLU A 326 34.44 -6.28 -27.65
C GLU A 326 33.35 -5.88 -26.65
N GLY A 327 33.55 -4.75 -25.97
CA GLY A 327 32.56 -4.24 -25.02
C GLY A 327 31.27 -3.72 -25.70
N GLN A 328 31.38 -3.13 -26.90
CA GLN A 328 30.20 -2.76 -27.69
C GLN A 328 29.43 -4.01 -28.15
N SER A 329 30.14 -5.07 -28.60
CA SER A 329 29.52 -6.34 -28.95
C SER A 329 28.83 -7.00 -27.75
N ALA A 330 29.51 -7.00 -26.59
CA ALA A 330 28.93 -7.51 -25.33
C ALA A 330 27.67 -6.72 -24.89
N ALA A 331 27.65 -5.40 -25.09
CA ALA A 331 26.49 -4.56 -24.81
C ALA A 331 25.28 -4.92 -25.69
N VAL A 332 25.51 -5.15 -26.98
CA VAL A 332 24.45 -5.59 -27.91
C VAL A 332 23.94 -6.97 -27.54
N ALA A 333 24.85 -7.93 -27.29
CA ALA A 333 24.49 -9.30 -26.90
C ALA A 333 23.68 -9.33 -25.58
N ALA A 334 24.02 -8.47 -24.62
CA ALA A 334 23.33 -8.38 -23.36
C ALA A 334 21.95 -7.67 -23.45
N ALA A 335 21.78 -6.75 -24.42
CA ALA A 335 20.52 -6.04 -24.63
C ALA A 335 19.51 -6.84 -25.51
N ALA A 336 19.99 -7.67 -26.42
CA ALA A 336 19.17 -8.42 -27.37
C ALA A 336 18.02 -9.25 -26.75
N PRO A 337 18.18 -9.93 -25.57
CA PRO A 337 17.08 -10.65 -24.93
C PRO A 337 15.96 -9.76 -24.36
N LEU A 338 16.16 -8.43 -24.29
CA LEU A 338 15.22 -7.47 -23.73
C LEU A 338 14.32 -6.83 -24.81
N VAL A 339 14.55 -7.12 -26.09
CA VAL A 339 13.83 -6.60 -27.26
C VAL A 339 12.99 -7.70 -27.88
#